data_2b1c88f02fbe7af95ab74430e93af9f4
#
_entry.id   2b1c88f02fbe7af95ab74430e93af9f4
#
_cell.length_a   1.000
_cell.length_b   1.000
_cell.length_c   1.000
_cell.angle_alpha   90.00
_cell.angle_beta   90.00
_cell.angle_gamma   90.00
#
_symmetry.space_group_name_H-M   'P 1'
#
loop_
_entity.id
_entity.type
_entity.pdbx_description
1 polymer ?
#
loop_
_entity_poly.entity_id
_entity_poly.type
_entity_poly.pdbx_seq_one_letter_code
_entity_poly.pdbx_strand_id
1 'polypeptide(L)'
;QPNAELVTDPIERVEAGGVRTKDGRLHELDVLVLATGFDGHSFMRPMDLIGRDGVDLKDVWAETTQAHRSISLPGFPNYFMLVGPNSPIGNFSLIDISERQLGYIMQLIELWRGGTVNEISARQDAADRFNASVKDAMGDTVWVTGCQSWYLDKHGNPAMWPFTFDKFCDDMSVPDLDE
;
A
#
# COMPACT_ATOMS: atom_id res chain seq x y z
N GLN A 1 5.72 -7.05 32.60
CA GLN A 1 4.84 -7.18 33.78
C GLN A 1 4.91 -8.63 34.29
N PRO A 2 4.86 -8.90 35.63
CA PRO A 2 5.00 -10.24 36.15
C PRO A 2 3.79 -11.17 35.84
N ASN A 3 2.70 -10.59 35.34
CA ASN A 3 1.47 -11.27 34.95
C ASN A 3 1.29 -11.30 33.39
N ALA A 4 2.35 -11.07 32.62
CA ALA A 4 2.32 -11.13 31.17
C ALA A 4 3.39 -12.11 30.68
N GLU A 5 3.02 -12.94 29.71
CA GLU A 5 3.90 -13.87 29.00
C GLU A 5 3.86 -13.59 27.51
N LEU A 6 5.03 -13.51 26.87
CA LEU A 6 5.14 -13.45 25.43
C LEU A 6 5.39 -14.86 24.90
N VAL A 7 4.50 -15.35 24.06
CA VAL A 7 4.64 -16.63 23.37
C VAL A 7 4.89 -16.36 21.89
N THR A 8 5.99 -16.90 21.37
CA THR A 8 6.42 -16.71 19.97
C THR A 8 6.26 -17.97 19.11
N ASP A 9 5.91 -19.09 19.73
CA ASP A 9 5.65 -20.34 19.01
C ASP A 9 4.43 -20.20 18.10
N PRO A 10 4.49 -20.68 16.85
CA PRO A 10 3.36 -20.58 15.95
C PRO A 10 2.12 -21.30 16.50
N ILE A 11 0.97 -20.67 16.34
CA ILE A 11 -0.33 -21.27 16.68
C ILE A 11 -0.58 -22.46 15.75
N GLU A 12 -0.94 -23.61 16.35
CA GLU A 12 -1.39 -24.77 15.61
C GLU A 12 -2.91 -24.73 15.39
N ARG A 13 -3.66 -24.50 16.47
CA ARG A 13 -5.13 -24.43 16.43
C ARG A 13 -5.72 -23.77 17.68
N VAL A 14 -6.95 -23.34 17.56
CA VAL A 14 -7.78 -22.89 18.69
C VAL A 14 -8.63 -24.07 19.16
N GLU A 15 -8.68 -24.30 20.46
CA GLU A 15 -9.48 -25.34 21.12
C GLU A 15 -10.49 -24.70 22.09
N ALA A 16 -11.44 -25.47 22.58
CA ALA A 16 -12.47 -24.96 23.49
C ALA A 16 -11.92 -24.36 24.80
N GLY A 17 -10.74 -24.81 25.23
CA GLY A 17 -10.10 -24.35 26.47
C GLY A 17 -8.95 -23.37 26.25
N GLY A 18 -8.59 -23.00 24.98
CA GLY A 18 -7.45 -22.14 24.76
C GLY A 18 -6.84 -22.24 23.37
N VAL A 19 -5.58 -21.86 23.29
CA VAL A 19 -4.79 -21.89 22.03
C VAL A 19 -3.65 -22.91 22.17
N ARG A 20 -3.56 -23.82 21.20
CA ARG A 20 -2.45 -24.77 21.13
C ARG A 20 -1.40 -24.27 20.16
N THR A 21 -0.16 -24.24 20.62
CA THR A 21 1.02 -23.91 19.83
C THR A 21 1.69 -25.17 19.26
N LYS A 22 2.51 -25.00 18.21
CA LYS A 22 3.16 -26.13 17.50
C LYS A 22 4.16 -26.92 18.34
N ASP A 23 4.65 -26.35 19.45
CA ASP A 23 5.44 -27.04 20.47
C ASP A 23 4.60 -28.04 21.32
N GLY A 24 3.28 -28.10 21.10
CA GLY A 24 2.33 -28.97 21.79
C GLY A 24 1.72 -28.36 23.06
N ARG A 25 2.16 -27.16 23.49
CA ARG A 25 1.63 -26.51 24.70
C ARG A 25 0.22 -25.98 24.45
N LEU A 26 -0.70 -26.22 25.42
CA LEU A 26 -2.00 -25.57 25.49
C LEU A 26 -1.90 -24.34 26.40
N HIS A 27 -2.20 -23.17 25.86
CA HIS A 27 -2.36 -21.93 26.61
C HIS A 27 -3.83 -21.77 26.94
N GLU A 28 -4.18 -22.08 28.19
CA GLU A 28 -5.56 -21.98 28.68
C GLU A 28 -5.98 -20.52 28.77
N LEU A 29 -7.16 -20.20 28.26
CA LEU A 29 -7.68 -18.82 28.14
C LEU A 29 -9.16 -18.80 28.45
N ASP A 30 -9.60 -17.75 29.16
CA ASP A 30 -11.01 -17.38 29.31
C ASP A 30 -11.49 -16.47 28.18
N VAL A 31 -10.57 -15.67 27.62
CA VAL A 31 -10.85 -14.71 26.55
C VAL A 31 -9.72 -14.73 25.52
N LEU A 32 -10.08 -14.84 24.25
CA LEU A 32 -9.17 -14.69 23.10
C LEU A 32 -9.47 -13.40 22.37
N VAL A 33 -8.50 -12.49 22.30
CA VAL A 33 -8.58 -11.25 21.51
C VAL A 33 -7.87 -11.45 20.18
N LEU A 34 -8.63 -11.37 19.09
CA LEU A 34 -8.10 -11.48 17.74
C LEU A 34 -7.54 -10.11 17.29
N ALA A 35 -6.25 -9.91 17.48
CA ALA A 35 -5.50 -8.73 17.06
C ALA A 35 -4.54 -9.12 15.92
N THR A 36 -5.07 -9.77 14.87
CA THR A 36 -4.33 -10.45 13.80
C THR A 36 -3.81 -9.51 12.70
N GLY A 37 -4.04 -8.20 12.84
CA GLY A 37 -3.59 -7.19 11.86
C GLY A 37 -4.55 -7.00 10.69
N PHE A 38 -4.05 -6.37 9.64
CA PHE A 38 -4.79 -6.03 8.44
C PHE A 38 -4.18 -6.72 7.20
N ASP A 39 -4.99 -6.91 6.17
CA ASP A 39 -4.50 -7.20 4.82
C ASP A 39 -4.20 -5.86 4.12
N GLY A 40 -3.01 -5.34 4.38
CA GLY A 40 -2.57 -4.02 3.89
C GLY A 40 -2.37 -3.92 2.38
N HIS A 41 -2.38 -5.06 1.67
CA HIS A 41 -2.22 -5.13 0.21
C HIS A 41 -3.54 -5.33 -0.54
N SER A 42 -4.66 -5.47 0.18
CA SER A 42 -5.99 -5.66 -0.41
C SER A 42 -6.68 -4.35 -0.80
N PHE A 43 -5.94 -3.45 -1.46
CA PHE A 43 -6.52 -2.21 -1.98
C PHE A 43 -7.74 -2.50 -2.87
N MET A 44 -8.78 -1.69 -2.75
CA MET A 44 -10.03 -1.74 -3.53
C MET A 44 -10.92 -2.97 -3.29
N ARG A 45 -10.49 -4.00 -2.61
CA ARG A 45 -11.37 -5.16 -2.33
C ARG A 45 -12.49 -4.79 -1.35
N PRO A 46 -13.72 -5.29 -1.55
CA PRO A 46 -14.12 -6.29 -2.57
C PRO A 46 -14.60 -5.70 -3.90
N MET A 47 -14.32 -4.43 -4.23
CA MET A 47 -14.79 -3.79 -5.45
C MET A 47 -14.09 -4.35 -6.69
N ASP A 48 -14.84 -4.45 -7.78
CA ASP A 48 -14.31 -4.71 -9.10
C ASP A 48 -14.03 -3.35 -9.78
N LEU A 49 -12.79 -3.16 -10.24
CA LEU A 49 -12.40 -1.99 -11.00
C LEU A 49 -11.89 -2.44 -12.37
N ILE A 50 -12.64 -2.06 -13.39
CA ILE A 50 -12.35 -2.43 -14.78
C ILE A 50 -11.83 -1.17 -15.50
N GLY A 51 -10.64 -1.29 -16.03
CA GLY A 51 -9.96 -0.25 -16.80
C GLY A 51 -10.27 -0.30 -18.30
N ARG A 52 -9.39 0.35 -19.08
CA ARG A 52 -9.45 0.37 -20.55
C ARG A 52 -9.37 -1.06 -21.09
N ASP A 53 -10.07 -1.31 -22.17
CA ASP A 53 -10.10 -2.61 -22.87
C ASP A 53 -10.56 -3.80 -21.98
N GLY A 54 -11.26 -3.51 -20.88
CA GLY A 54 -11.82 -4.53 -19.99
C GLY A 54 -10.80 -5.16 -19.03
N VAL A 55 -9.64 -4.53 -18.84
CA VAL A 55 -8.61 -5.01 -17.91
C VAL A 55 -9.11 -4.90 -16.47
N ASP A 56 -9.09 -5.99 -15.72
CA ASP A 56 -9.45 -6.02 -14.31
C ASP A 56 -8.23 -5.66 -13.43
N LEU A 57 -8.41 -4.73 -12.50
CA LEU A 57 -7.37 -4.35 -11.55
C LEU A 57 -6.86 -5.52 -10.72
N LYS A 58 -7.71 -6.52 -10.45
CA LYS A 58 -7.30 -7.73 -9.75
C LYS A 58 -6.21 -8.50 -10.51
N ASP A 59 -6.30 -8.51 -11.85
CA ASP A 59 -5.30 -9.16 -12.69
C ASP A 59 -4.00 -8.35 -12.73
N VAL A 60 -4.10 -7.02 -12.83
CA VAL A 60 -2.94 -6.12 -12.79
C VAL A 60 -2.19 -6.23 -11.46
N TRP A 61 -2.91 -6.35 -10.36
CA TRP A 61 -2.36 -6.48 -9.01
C TRP A 61 -2.23 -7.92 -8.50
N ALA A 62 -2.32 -8.91 -9.39
CA ALA A 62 -2.23 -10.32 -9.01
C ALA A 62 -0.88 -10.66 -8.35
N GLU A 63 0.21 -10.06 -8.83
CA GLU A 63 1.56 -10.30 -8.32
C GLU A 63 2.03 -9.20 -7.36
N THR A 64 1.93 -7.96 -7.74
CA THR A 64 2.41 -6.82 -6.94
C THR A 64 1.42 -5.67 -7.01
N THR A 65 1.06 -5.14 -5.85
CA THR A 65 0.20 -3.95 -5.74
C THR A 65 1.07 -2.71 -5.87
N GLN A 66 0.88 -1.95 -6.94
CA GLN A 66 1.68 -0.76 -7.24
C GLN A 66 0.86 0.29 -7.99
N ALA A 67 1.30 1.56 -7.93
CA ALA A 67 0.67 2.67 -8.61
C ALA A 67 1.72 3.70 -9.04
N HIS A 68 1.40 4.54 -10.00
CA HIS A 68 2.22 5.69 -10.32
C HIS A 68 1.99 6.78 -9.27
N ARG A 69 3.06 7.26 -8.62
CA ARG A 69 3.04 8.28 -7.54
C ARG A 69 2.03 7.98 -6.42
N SER A 70 1.69 6.70 -6.23
CA SER A 70 0.68 6.25 -5.24
C SER A 70 -0.75 6.73 -5.48
N ILE A 71 -1.06 7.35 -6.62
CA ILE A 71 -2.36 7.98 -6.89
C ILE A 71 -3.06 7.51 -8.17
N SER A 72 -2.35 7.03 -9.18
CA SER A 72 -2.93 6.68 -10.49
C SER A 72 -2.38 5.38 -11.05
N LEU A 73 -3.09 4.83 -12.03
CA LEU A 73 -2.79 3.53 -12.62
C LEU A 73 -2.80 3.64 -14.14
N PRO A 74 -1.78 3.11 -14.84
CA PRO A 74 -1.83 2.94 -16.28
C PRO A 74 -3.05 2.10 -16.69
N GLY A 75 -3.77 2.55 -17.71
CA GLY A 75 -4.96 1.85 -18.22
C GLY A 75 -6.24 2.05 -17.41
N PHE A 76 -6.22 2.86 -16.34
CA PHE A 76 -7.40 3.22 -15.54
C PHE A 76 -7.62 4.74 -15.59
N PRO A 77 -8.11 5.27 -16.72
CA PRO A 77 -8.23 6.70 -16.92
C PRO A 77 -9.21 7.35 -15.95
N ASN A 78 -8.87 8.57 -15.52
CA ASN A 78 -9.66 9.38 -14.60
C ASN A 78 -9.93 8.72 -13.23
N TYR A 79 -9.17 7.68 -12.90
CA TYR A 79 -9.19 7.03 -11.60
C TYR A 79 -8.01 7.48 -10.75
N PHE A 80 -8.30 7.96 -9.55
CA PHE A 80 -7.29 8.42 -8.59
C PHE A 80 -7.54 7.82 -7.22
N MET A 81 -6.45 7.55 -6.50
CA MET A 81 -6.46 7.05 -5.13
C MET A 81 -5.88 8.09 -4.17
N LEU A 82 -6.40 8.15 -2.96
CA LEU A 82 -5.70 8.73 -1.82
C LEU A 82 -5.08 7.60 -1.00
N VAL A 83 -3.86 7.83 -0.53
CA VAL A 83 -3.11 6.85 0.28
C VAL A 83 -2.98 5.49 -0.43
N GLY A 84 -2.76 5.52 -1.73
CA GLY A 84 -2.53 4.31 -2.54
C GLY A 84 -1.18 3.64 -2.25
N PRO A 85 -0.84 2.58 -3.00
CA PRO A 85 0.39 1.82 -2.82
C PRO A 85 1.65 2.70 -2.79
N ASN A 86 2.56 2.41 -1.86
CA ASN A 86 3.79 3.16 -1.62
C ASN A 86 3.59 4.62 -1.15
N SER A 87 2.43 4.98 -0.61
CA SER A 87 2.29 6.24 0.12
C SER A 87 3.13 6.23 1.40
N PRO A 88 3.59 7.40 1.90
CA PRO A 88 4.46 7.48 3.08
C PRO A 88 3.72 7.22 4.42
N ILE A 89 2.90 6.17 4.45
CA ILE A 89 2.18 5.71 5.63
C ILE A 89 3.15 5.11 6.66
N GLY A 90 2.79 5.17 7.93
CA GLY A 90 3.60 4.66 9.03
C GLY A 90 4.66 5.64 9.56
N ASN A 91 5.14 6.56 8.73
CA ASN A 91 6.15 7.55 9.12
C ASN A 91 5.57 8.97 9.26
N PHE A 92 4.47 9.26 8.55
CA PHE A 92 3.91 10.61 8.43
C PHE A 92 2.39 10.60 8.62
N SER A 93 1.81 11.80 8.80
CA SER A 93 0.38 11.96 8.97
C SER A 93 -0.39 11.57 7.71
N LEU A 94 -1.36 10.65 7.82
CA LEU A 94 -2.24 10.28 6.71
C LEU A 94 -3.05 11.46 6.17
N ILE A 95 -3.38 12.42 7.02
CA ILE A 95 -4.12 13.64 6.63
C ILE A 95 -3.23 14.50 5.75
N ASP A 96 -1.99 14.75 6.15
CA ASP A 96 -1.04 15.57 5.38
C ASP A 96 -0.71 14.91 4.03
N ILE A 97 -0.48 13.59 4.02
CA ILE A 97 -0.32 12.82 2.78
C ILE A 97 -1.52 13.01 1.85
N SER A 98 -2.73 12.85 2.38
CA SER A 98 -3.98 12.97 1.59
C SER A 98 -4.17 14.37 1.06
N GLU A 99 -3.85 15.41 1.83
CA GLU A 99 -3.94 16.82 1.39
C GLU A 99 -2.99 17.10 0.22
N ARG A 100 -1.74 16.58 0.29
CA ARG A 100 -0.76 16.72 -0.80
C ARG A 100 -1.24 16.00 -2.07
N GLN A 101 -1.66 14.75 -1.93
CA GLN A 101 -2.20 13.97 -3.05
C GLN A 101 -3.45 14.62 -3.64
N LEU A 102 -4.38 15.10 -2.81
CA LEU A 102 -5.56 15.81 -3.28
C LEU A 102 -5.20 17.09 -4.03
N GLY A 103 -4.24 17.87 -3.53
CA GLY A 103 -3.75 19.07 -4.22
C GLY A 103 -3.19 18.78 -5.61
N TYR A 104 -2.45 17.67 -5.76
CA TYR A 104 -1.95 17.19 -7.05
C TYR A 104 -3.10 16.74 -7.98
N ILE A 105 -4.01 15.91 -7.47
CA ILE A 105 -5.17 15.41 -8.23
C ILE A 105 -6.06 16.57 -8.69
N MET A 106 -6.27 17.57 -7.85
CA MET A 106 -7.09 18.74 -8.21
C MET A 106 -6.49 19.54 -9.37
N GLN A 107 -5.18 19.65 -9.47
CA GLN A 107 -4.53 20.28 -10.64
C GLN A 107 -4.83 19.49 -11.91
N LEU A 108 -4.79 18.17 -11.89
CA LEU A 108 -5.17 17.31 -13.02
C LEU A 108 -6.66 17.49 -13.39
N ILE A 109 -7.54 17.53 -12.40
CA ILE A 109 -8.99 17.76 -12.61
C ILE A 109 -9.25 19.14 -13.23
N GLU A 110 -8.50 20.18 -12.86
CA GLU A 110 -8.65 21.51 -13.48
C GLU A 110 -8.24 21.53 -14.94
N LEU A 111 -7.23 20.76 -15.37
CA LEU A 111 -6.88 20.58 -16.77
C LEU A 111 -8.04 19.97 -17.57
N TRP A 112 -8.69 18.94 -17.00
CA TRP A 112 -9.85 18.33 -17.61
C TRP A 112 -11.06 19.29 -17.64
N ARG A 113 -11.35 20.00 -16.56
CA ARG A 113 -12.43 21.01 -16.49
C ARG A 113 -12.20 22.16 -17.48
N GLY A 114 -10.97 22.57 -17.65
CA GLY A 114 -10.56 23.61 -18.61
C GLY A 114 -10.62 23.16 -20.07
N GLY A 115 -10.91 21.88 -20.34
CA GLY A 115 -10.95 21.33 -21.70
C GLY A 115 -9.56 21.14 -22.33
N THR A 116 -8.48 21.22 -21.55
CA THR A 116 -7.11 21.01 -22.03
C THR A 116 -6.89 19.54 -22.36
N VAL A 117 -7.51 18.65 -21.58
CA VAL A 117 -7.44 17.19 -21.75
C VAL A 117 -8.83 16.58 -21.63
N ASN A 118 -9.07 15.47 -22.31
CA ASN A 118 -10.33 14.71 -22.20
C ASN A 118 -10.22 13.54 -21.22
N GLU A 119 -9.00 13.09 -20.97
CA GLU A 119 -8.70 11.91 -20.18
C GLU A 119 -7.32 12.05 -19.56
N ILE A 120 -7.16 11.52 -18.36
CA ILE A 120 -5.90 11.53 -17.60
C ILE A 120 -5.63 10.10 -17.15
N SER A 121 -4.48 9.57 -17.51
CA SER A 121 -4.00 8.25 -17.11
C SER A 121 -2.48 8.28 -17.04
N ALA A 122 -1.89 7.67 -16.03
CA ALA A 122 -0.44 7.51 -15.99
C ALA A 122 0.05 6.69 -17.20
N ARG A 123 1.21 7.04 -17.72
CA ARG A 123 1.90 6.25 -18.74
C ARG A 123 2.54 5.02 -18.10
N GLN A 124 2.51 3.89 -18.80
CA GLN A 124 3.09 2.64 -18.28
C GLN A 124 4.59 2.78 -17.99
N ASP A 125 5.35 3.39 -18.92
CA ASP A 125 6.79 3.58 -18.76
C ASP A 125 7.15 4.51 -17.58
N ALA A 126 6.32 5.51 -17.30
CA ALA A 126 6.50 6.38 -16.14
C ALA A 126 6.20 5.65 -14.82
N ALA A 127 5.12 4.88 -14.79
CA ALA A 127 4.79 4.04 -13.64
C ALA A 127 5.89 3.00 -13.37
N ASP A 128 6.42 2.36 -14.40
CA ASP A 128 7.49 1.38 -14.28
C ASP A 128 8.78 2.01 -13.71
N ARG A 129 9.17 3.19 -14.22
CA ARG A 129 10.33 3.94 -13.67
C ARG A 129 10.13 4.34 -12.22
N PHE A 130 8.95 4.86 -11.88
CA PHE A 130 8.63 5.24 -10.51
C PHE A 130 8.71 4.03 -9.57
N ASN A 131 8.03 2.94 -9.88
CA ASN A 131 8.01 1.75 -9.04
C ASN A 131 9.39 1.07 -8.94
N ALA A 132 10.21 1.09 -9.99
CA ALA A 132 11.59 0.64 -9.94
C ALA A 132 12.42 1.49 -8.97
N SER A 133 12.30 2.83 -9.03
CA SER A 133 13.03 3.73 -8.12
C SER A 133 12.64 3.53 -6.66
N VAL A 134 11.35 3.31 -6.37
CA VAL A 134 10.87 2.99 -5.02
C VAL A 134 11.46 1.67 -4.53
N LYS A 135 11.42 0.63 -5.37
CA LYS A 135 11.97 -0.69 -5.04
C LYS A 135 13.46 -0.65 -4.77
N ASP A 136 14.23 0.05 -5.61
CA ASP A 136 15.68 0.17 -5.46
C ASP A 136 16.04 0.91 -4.16
N ALA A 137 15.37 2.02 -3.87
CA ALA A 137 15.61 2.79 -2.64
C ALA A 137 15.16 2.04 -1.37
N MET A 138 14.26 1.07 -1.47
CA MET A 138 13.79 0.29 -0.33
C MET A 138 14.90 -0.54 0.31
N GLY A 139 15.89 -0.97 -0.47
CA GLY A 139 17.01 -1.81 -0.01
C GLY A 139 17.82 -1.20 1.13
N ASP A 140 17.88 0.12 1.21
CA ASP A 140 18.63 0.87 2.24
C ASP A 140 17.80 1.22 3.48
N THR A 141 16.56 0.73 3.56
CA THR A 141 15.64 1.07 4.65
C THR A 141 15.60 0.01 5.74
N VAL A 142 15.12 0.41 6.93
CA VAL A 142 14.86 -0.51 8.04
C VAL A 142 13.78 -1.56 7.70
N TRP A 143 12.95 -1.30 6.69
CA TRP A 143 11.83 -2.16 6.31
C TRP A 143 12.26 -3.53 5.75
N VAL A 144 13.51 -3.67 5.27
CA VAL A 144 14.05 -4.93 4.71
C VAL A 144 14.92 -5.72 5.72
N THR A 145 14.96 -5.33 6.99
CA THR A 145 15.85 -5.94 8.00
C THR A 145 15.36 -7.28 8.57
N GLY A 146 14.36 -7.91 7.94
CA GLY A 146 13.95 -9.29 8.26
C GLY A 146 12.78 -9.40 9.24
N CYS A 147 12.08 -8.30 9.56
CA CYS A 147 10.85 -8.35 10.34
C CYS A 147 9.70 -8.84 9.46
N GLN A 148 8.94 -9.83 9.91
CA GLN A 148 7.68 -10.22 9.25
C GLN A 148 6.58 -9.24 9.69
N SER A 149 6.07 -8.47 8.73
CA SER A 149 5.08 -7.43 8.97
C SER A 149 4.03 -7.41 7.86
N TRP A 150 2.84 -6.90 8.16
CA TRP A 150 1.79 -6.63 7.17
C TRP A 150 2.20 -5.60 6.10
N TYR A 151 3.31 -4.89 6.30
CA TYR A 151 3.91 -4.01 5.29
C TYR A 151 4.53 -4.76 4.11
N LEU A 152 4.83 -6.05 4.29
CA LEU A 152 5.44 -6.86 3.24
C LEU A 152 4.37 -7.51 2.38
N ASP A 153 4.57 -7.46 1.06
CA ASP A 153 3.76 -8.24 0.13
C ASP A 153 4.11 -9.75 0.21
N LYS A 154 3.42 -10.55 -0.59
CA LYS A 154 3.66 -12.01 -0.66
C LYS A 154 5.08 -12.39 -1.12
N HIS A 155 5.83 -11.46 -1.69
CA HIS A 155 7.22 -11.65 -2.14
C HIS A 155 8.23 -11.06 -1.14
N GLY A 156 7.77 -10.50 -0.02
CA GLY A 156 8.61 -9.87 1.00
C GLY A 156 9.04 -8.44 0.65
N ASN A 157 8.41 -7.80 -0.34
CA ASN A 157 8.69 -6.39 -0.66
C ASN A 157 7.87 -5.47 0.22
N PRO A 158 8.48 -4.46 0.87
CA PRO A 158 7.73 -3.46 1.63
C PRO A 158 6.93 -2.54 0.71
N ALA A 159 5.64 -2.32 1.04
CA ALA A 159 4.77 -1.39 0.33
C ALA A 159 4.79 0.02 0.95
N MET A 160 5.98 0.48 1.32
CA MET A 160 6.20 1.73 2.03
C MET A 160 6.89 2.78 1.15
N TRP A 161 6.99 4.01 1.65
CA TRP A 161 7.73 5.10 1.03
C TRP A 161 9.18 5.12 1.53
N PRO A 162 10.20 4.92 0.68
CA PRO A 162 11.59 4.82 1.12
C PRO A 162 12.32 6.17 1.22
N PHE A 163 11.71 7.24 0.73
CA PHE A 163 12.34 8.56 0.67
C PHE A 163 11.88 9.48 1.80
N THR A 164 12.41 10.71 1.82
CA THR A 164 11.99 11.75 2.76
C THR A 164 10.59 12.27 2.47
N PHE A 165 9.97 12.93 3.45
CA PHE A 165 8.69 13.61 3.25
C PHE A 165 8.80 14.81 2.32
N ASP A 166 9.93 15.52 2.35
CA ASP A 166 10.19 16.65 1.46
C ASP A 166 10.14 16.19 -0.01
N LYS A 167 10.80 15.04 -0.32
CA LYS A 167 10.70 14.46 -1.67
C LYS A 167 9.27 14.12 -2.05
N PHE A 168 8.48 13.59 -1.13
CA PHE A 168 7.06 13.34 -1.39
C PHE A 168 6.30 14.64 -1.68
N CYS A 169 6.54 15.69 -0.91
CA CYS A 169 5.95 17.00 -1.14
C CYS A 169 6.34 17.59 -2.50
N ASP A 170 7.62 17.45 -2.88
CA ASP A 170 8.11 17.91 -4.18
C ASP A 170 7.44 17.13 -5.32
N ASP A 171 7.36 15.79 -5.22
CA ASP A 171 6.70 14.92 -6.20
C ASP A 171 5.20 15.21 -6.35
N MET A 172 4.56 15.73 -5.29
CA MET A 172 3.14 16.10 -5.25
C MET A 172 2.89 17.59 -5.52
N SER A 173 3.91 18.37 -5.86
CA SER A 173 3.74 19.82 -6.02
C SER A 173 3.07 20.21 -7.34
N VAL A 174 3.55 19.66 -8.46
CA VAL A 174 3.06 19.96 -9.82
C VAL A 174 3.02 18.67 -10.64
N PRO A 175 1.92 18.40 -11.35
CA PRO A 175 1.84 17.28 -12.29
C PRO A 175 2.83 17.41 -13.43
N ASP A 176 3.57 16.34 -13.72
CA ASP A 176 4.32 16.18 -14.94
C ASP A 176 3.40 15.57 -16.02
N LEU A 177 3.10 16.34 -17.07
CA LEU A 177 2.15 15.94 -18.10
C LEU A 177 2.78 15.00 -19.15
N ASP A 178 4.06 14.73 -19.05
CA ASP A 178 4.79 13.74 -19.86
C ASP A 178 4.81 12.35 -19.20
N GLU A 179 4.27 12.23 -18.00
CA GLU A 179 4.13 11.00 -17.22
C GLU A 179 2.67 10.49 -17.21
#